data_2fe60d368f6b1dae0157c8b4a824bdc3
#
_entry.id   2fe60d368f6b1dae0157c8b4a824bdc3
#
_cell.length_a   1.000
_cell.length_b   1.000
_cell.length_c   1.000
_cell.angle_alpha   90.00
_cell.angle_beta   90.00
_cell.angle_gamma   90.00
#
_symmetry.space_group_name_H-M   'P 1'
#
loop_
_entity.id
_entity.type
_entity.pdbx_description
1 polymer ?
#
loop_
_entity_poly.entity_id
_entity_poly.type
_entity_poly.pdbx_seq_one_letter_code
_entity_poly.pdbx_strand_id
1 'polypeptide(L)' 'MKYTGEQDKIADMLNNYIEENGVKIKFVATKIGIARETLSRFKNKKQDLHKDIIEKIVTYIR' A
#
# COMPACT_ATOMS: atom_id res chain seq x y z
N MET A 1 11.02 -8.87 2.88
CA MET A 1 11.46 -7.68 3.65
C MET A 1 10.72 -7.59 4.95
N LYS A 2 11.40 -7.10 5.97
CA LYS A 2 10.75 -6.89 7.26
C LYS A 2 10.10 -5.52 7.30
N TYR A 3 9.05 -5.41 8.09
CA TYR A 3 8.40 -4.15 8.32
C TYR A 3 9.17 -3.35 9.38
N THR A 4 9.60 -2.15 9.03
CA THR A 4 10.42 -1.32 9.93
C THR A 4 9.61 -0.32 10.75
N GLY A 5 8.36 -0.09 10.36
CA GLY A 5 7.53 0.92 10.99
C GLY A 5 7.63 2.30 10.37
N GLU A 6 8.64 2.54 9.55
CA GLU A 6 8.80 3.85 8.89
C GLU A 6 7.69 4.15 7.91
N GLN A 7 7.03 3.11 7.40
CA GLN A 7 5.98 3.24 6.40
C GLN A 7 4.58 3.13 7.00
N ASP A 8 4.47 3.15 8.33
CA ASP A 8 3.17 3.08 9.03
C ASP A 8 2.16 4.08 8.50
N LYS A 9 2.61 5.31 8.37
CA LYS A 9 1.74 6.41 7.92
C LYS A 9 1.18 6.15 6.53
N ILE A 10 2.03 5.64 5.65
CA ILE A 10 1.62 5.32 4.29
C ILE A 10 0.64 4.15 4.28
N ALA A 11 0.90 3.14 5.11
CA ALA A 11 -0.02 2.00 5.23
C ALA A 11 -1.39 2.45 5.74
N ASP A 12 -1.40 3.36 6.73
CA ASP A 12 -2.65 3.91 7.26
C ASP A 12 -3.39 4.72 6.20
N MET A 13 -2.67 5.53 5.43
CA MET A 13 -3.26 6.30 4.34
C MET A 13 -3.90 5.38 3.30
N LEU A 14 -3.21 4.29 2.97
CA LEU A 14 -3.72 3.32 2.01
C LEU A 14 -5.00 2.64 2.55
N ASN A 15 -4.99 2.23 3.81
CA ASN A 15 -6.16 1.62 4.44
C ASN A 15 -7.35 2.56 4.43
N ASN A 16 -7.13 3.82 4.78
CA ASN A 16 -8.19 4.82 4.77
C ASN A 16 -8.74 5.05 3.36
N TYR A 17 -7.86 5.10 2.39
CA TYR A 17 -8.27 5.28 0.99
C TYR A 17 -9.16 4.13 0.54
N ILE A 18 -8.77 2.91 0.84
CA ILE A 18 -9.52 1.72 0.46
C ILE A 18 -10.91 1.73 1.11
N GLU A 19 -10.98 2.06 2.40
CA GLU A 19 -12.26 2.11 3.11
C GLU A 19 -13.16 3.21 2.61
N GLU A 20 -12.61 4.41 2.43
CA GLU A 20 -13.40 5.57 2.02
C GLU A 20 -13.94 5.44 0.60
N ASN A 21 -13.19 4.83 -0.27
CA ASN A 21 -13.56 4.73 -1.68
C ASN A 21 -14.19 3.39 -2.04
N GLY A 22 -14.18 2.43 -1.12
CA GLY A 22 -14.76 1.12 -1.36
C GLY A 22 -14.06 0.34 -2.46
N VAL A 23 -12.78 0.61 -2.71
CA VAL A 23 -12.03 -0.11 -3.74
C VAL A 23 -11.42 -1.38 -3.17
N LYS A 24 -11.14 -2.33 -4.04
CA LYS A 24 -10.51 -3.58 -3.65
C LYS A 24 -9.01 -3.47 -3.72
N ILE A 25 -8.32 -4.15 -2.80
CA ILE A 25 -6.86 -4.16 -2.75
C ILE A 25 -6.26 -4.64 -4.08
N LYS A 26 -6.91 -5.61 -4.72
CA LYS A 26 -6.49 -6.13 -6.01
C LYS A 26 -6.42 -5.03 -7.07
N PHE A 27 -7.42 -4.16 -7.07
CA PHE A 27 -7.48 -3.07 -8.04
C PHE A 27 -6.31 -2.10 -7.84
N VAL A 28 -6.05 -1.74 -6.58
CA VAL A 28 -4.96 -0.83 -6.26
C VAL A 28 -3.61 -1.46 -6.63
N ALA A 29 -3.42 -2.72 -6.30
CA ALA A 29 -2.18 -3.44 -6.62
C ALA A 29 -1.93 -3.45 -8.13
N THR A 30 -2.98 -3.69 -8.92
CA THR A 30 -2.87 -3.68 -10.37
C THR A 30 -2.47 -2.31 -10.89
N LYS A 31 -3.05 -1.25 -10.34
CA LYS A 31 -2.72 0.12 -10.76
C LYS A 31 -1.29 0.49 -10.42
N ILE A 32 -0.80 0.04 -9.29
CA ILE A 32 0.57 0.32 -8.86
C ILE A 32 1.58 -0.57 -9.57
N GLY A 33 1.14 -1.77 -9.98
CA GLY A 33 1.99 -2.70 -10.70
C GLY A 33 2.72 -3.69 -9.81
N ILE A 34 2.11 -4.07 -8.69
CA ILE A 34 2.68 -5.07 -7.78
C ILE A 34 1.66 -6.16 -7.52
N ALA A 35 2.13 -7.28 -6.95
CA ALA A 35 1.25 -8.38 -6.61
C ALA A 35 0.29 -7.98 -5.49
N ARG A 36 -0.94 -8.46 -5.56
CA ARG A 36 -1.92 -8.21 -4.52
C ARG A 36 -1.42 -8.63 -3.14
N GLU A 37 -0.75 -9.77 -3.07
CA GLU A 37 -0.22 -10.28 -1.81
C GLU A 37 0.82 -9.35 -1.21
N THR A 38 1.68 -8.78 -2.05
CA THR A 38 2.70 -7.84 -1.61
C THR A 38 2.06 -6.60 -1.01
N LEU A 39 1.06 -6.06 -1.68
CA LEU A 39 0.36 -4.87 -1.18
C LEU A 39 -0.42 -5.20 0.09
N SER A 40 -1.03 -6.38 0.16
CA SER A 40 -1.75 -6.81 1.34
C SER A 40 -0.83 -6.90 2.57
N ARG A 41 0.38 -7.42 2.40
CA ARG A 41 1.35 -7.49 3.49
C ARG A 41 1.74 -6.10 3.95
N PHE A 42 1.94 -5.19 3.02
CA PHE A 42 2.27 -3.81 3.37
C PHE A 42 1.12 -3.15 4.13
N LYS A 43 -0.09 -3.30 3.63
CA LYS A 43 -1.25 -2.68 4.28
C LYS A 43 -1.50 -3.23 5.69
N ASN A 44 -1.12 -4.49 5.93
CA ASN A 44 -1.24 -5.12 7.25
C ASN A 44 0.00 -4.92 8.12
N LYS A 45 0.93 -4.10 7.67
CA LYS A 45 2.14 -3.74 8.40
C LYS A 45 3.04 -4.94 8.70
N LYS A 46 3.17 -5.82 7.72
CA LYS A 46 4.02 -7.00 7.83
C LYS A 46 5.27 -6.92 6.97
N GLN A 47 5.31 -6.00 6.02
CA GLN A 47 6.40 -5.88 5.08
C GLN A 47 6.50 -4.45 4.56
N ASP A 48 7.73 -3.92 4.51
CA ASP A 48 8.00 -2.65 3.86
C ASP A 48 8.06 -2.85 2.35
N LEU A 49 7.79 -1.78 1.62
CA LEU A 49 7.93 -1.77 0.18
C LEU A 49 9.09 -0.90 -0.23
N HIS A 50 9.61 -1.14 -1.43
CA HIS A 50 10.66 -0.32 -2.00
C HIS A 50 10.15 1.13 -2.13
N LYS A 51 11.07 2.10 -1.97
CA LYS A 51 10.67 3.52 -2.00
C LYS A 51 9.95 3.91 -3.28
N ASP A 52 10.35 3.34 -4.42
CA ASP A 52 9.69 3.65 -5.70
C ASP A 52 8.22 3.23 -5.67
N ILE A 53 7.94 2.09 -5.06
CA ILE A 53 6.57 1.61 -4.93
C ILE A 53 5.80 2.50 -3.95
N ILE A 54 6.44 2.91 -2.87
CA ILE A 54 5.82 3.82 -1.90
C ILE A 54 5.44 5.13 -2.58
N GLU A 55 6.30 5.68 -3.41
CA GLU A 55 6.00 6.90 -4.15
C GLU A 55 4.79 6.72 -5.07
N LYS A 56 4.69 5.57 -5.72
CA LYS A 56 3.55 5.27 -6.57
C LYS A 56 2.27 5.20 -5.76
N ILE A 57 2.32 4.60 -4.58
CA ILE A 57 1.16 4.52 -3.69
C ILE A 57 0.72 5.92 -3.28
N VAL A 58 1.64 6.73 -2.81
CA VAL A 58 1.34 8.10 -2.36
C VAL A 58 0.74 8.92 -3.51
N THR A 59 1.32 8.82 -4.70
CA THR A 59 0.81 9.52 -5.87
C THR A 59 -0.60 9.05 -6.22
N TYR A 60 -0.85 7.76 -6.10
CA TYR A 60 -2.14 7.19 -6.44
C TYR A 60 -3.26 7.64 -5.49
N ILE A 61 -2.97 7.70 -4.20
CA ILE A 61 -4.00 8.03 -3.19
C ILE A 61 -4.15 9.53 -2.89
N ARG A 62 -3.30 10.34 -3.47
CA ARG A 62 -3.38 11.79 -3.30
C ARG A 62 -4.49 12.40 -4.11
#